data_c40a6f068a24519feaf88f0074340bfb
#
_entry.id   c40a6f068a24519feaf88f0074340bfb
#
_cell.length_a   1.000
_cell.length_b   1.000
_cell.length_c   1.000
_cell.angle_alpha   90.00
_cell.angle_beta   90.00
_cell.angle_gamma   90.00
#
_symmetry.space_group_name_H-M   'P 1'
#
loop_
_entity.id
_entity.type
_entity.pdbx_description
1 polymer ?
#
loop_
_entity_poly.entity_id
_entity_poly.type
_entity_poly.pdbx_seq_one_letter_code
_entity_poly.pdbx_strand_id
1 'polypeptide(L)'
;PSFLQLPNGEVQVYFANEGPYTHSNEQEISMMTSVDNGKTWGGYKTVCFRAGSRDGMPVSKVVGDEIVCVIEDCGFVTFKPYTVRTKLSDNWSSPVLADSPNRAMALGEPVEDWIYMGAPYLGVLPTGETLLSYQVDDIRHDDQLGDRLPYSTMEVAIGDKNARNFVRRTRPFPVPAGKHAVWPSVAVWDANTIAALATSNYQGGTEAPFFMKGHVMRDLEVNSSDIVNYPIFIGHTGICNLRLGVGKDADNLYITCKVKDGELYSGGQGTQKGSGV
;
A
#
# COMPACT_ATOMS: atom_id res chain seq x y z
N PRO A 1 -8.73 9.81 -10.23
CA PRO A 1 -8.07 11.04 -9.79
C PRO A 1 -7.76 11.01 -8.29
N SER A 2 -6.73 11.75 -7.86
CA SER A 2 -6.43 11.99 -6.46
C SER A 2 -6.25 13.48 -6.20
N PHE A 3 -6.45 13.88 -4.94
CA PHE A 3 -6.31 15.27 -4.50
C PHE A 3 -5.17 15.40 -3.51
N LEU A 4 -4.46 16.51 -3.60
CA LEU A 4 -3.39 16.90 -2.68
C LEU A 4 -3.57 18.36 -2.30
N GLN A 5 -3.61 18.68 -1.01
CA GLN A 5 -3.51 20.05 -0.54
C GLN A 5 -2.05 20.33 -0.13
N LEU A 6 -1.48 21.37 -0.71
CA LEU A 6 -0.14 21.83 -0.38
C LEU A 6 -0.13 22.68 0.91
N PRO A 7 1.03 22.84 1.57
CA PRO A 7 1.15 23.65 2.79
C PRO A 7 0.74 25.13 2.62
N ASN A 8 0.82 25.65 1.41
CA ASN A 8 0.39 27.02 1.07
C ASN A 8 -1.13 27.16 0.86
N GLY A 9 -1.91 26.06 1.00
CA GLY A 9 -3.35 26.01 0.79
C GLY A 9 -3.81 25.72 -0.64
N GLU A 10 -2.90 25.67 -1.62
CA GLU A 10 -3.21 25.25 -3.00
C GLU A 10 -3.71 23.81 -3.00
N VAL A 11 -4.78 23.53 -3.72
CA VAL A 11 -5.30 22.17 -3.95
C VAL A 11 -4.94 21.73 -5.35
N GLN A 12 -4.37 20.54 -5.46
CA GLN A 12 -4.00 19.92 -6.72
C GLN A 12 -4.86 18.68 -6.96
N VAL A 13 -5.30 18.48 -8.21
CA VAL A 13 -5.94 17.26 -8.67
C VAL A 13 -5.01 16.57 -9.67
N TYR A 14 -4.79 15.27 -9.47
CA TYR A 14 -3.98 14.41 -10.34
C TYR A 14 -4.87 13.40 -11.04
N PHE A 15 -4.65 13.20 -12.32
CA PHE A 15 -5.46 12.28 -13.12
C PHE A 15 -4.66 11.70 -14.30
N ALA A 16 -5.07 10.52 -14.72
CA ALA A 16 -4.60 9.92 -15.96
C ALA A 16 -5.27 10.65 -17.15
N ASN A 17 -4.51 10.98 -18.16
CA ASN A 17 -4.96 11.82 -19.28
C ASN A 17 -4.55 11.24 -20.63
N GLU A 18 -5.54 10.90 -21.43
CA GLU A 18 -5.40 10.43 -22.81
C GLU A 18 -5.63 11.57 -23.83
N GLY A 19 -6.13 12.72 -23.37
CA GLY A 19 -6.51 13.83 -24.25
C GLY A 19 -5.44 14.31 -25.21
N PRO A 20 -4.14 14.39 -24.85
CA PRO A 20 -3.07 14.74 -25.78
C PRO A 20 -2.78 13.67 -26.84
N TYR A 21 -3.24 12.41 -26.65
CA TYR A 21 -2.84 11.22 -27.40
C TYR A 21 -3.97 10.62 -28.24
N THR A 22 -4.71 11.48 -28.96
CA THR A 22 -5.93 11.07 -29.70
C THR A 22 -5.67 10.07 -30.85
N HIS A 23 -4.41 9.87 -31.24
CA HIS A 23 -4.00 8.98 -32.34
C HIS A 23 -3.10 7.83 -31.87
N SER A 24 -2.92 7.67 -30.56
CA SER A 24 -2.15 6.57 -29.97
C SER A 24 -2.87 6.02 -28.74
N ASN A 25 -2.35 4.93 -28.18
CA ASN A 25 -2.87 4.37 -26.92
C ASN A 25 -2.04 4.83 -25.71
N GLU A 26 -1.42 6.00 -25.80
CA GLU A 26 -0.60 6.56 -24.74
C GLU A 26 -1.45 7.29 -23.70
N GLN A 27 -0.90 7.41 -22.51
CA GLN A 27 -1.53 8.09 -21.38
C GLN A 27 -0.45 8.70 -20.48
N GLU A 28 -0.62 9.95 -20.12
CA GLU A 28 0.22 10.63 -19.14
C GLU A 28 -0.50 10.80 -17.80
N ILE A 29 0.25 11.16 -16.78
CA ILE A 29 -0.32 11.75 -15.57
C ILE A 29 -0.25 13.26 -15.69
N SER A 30 -1.40 13.88 -15.54
CA SER A 30 -1.57 15.33 -15.53
C SER A 30 -2.06 15.84 -14.19
N MET A 31 -1.87 17.12 -13.94
CA MET A 31 -2.43 17.80 -12.78
C MET A 31 -3.01 19.17 -13.14
N MET A 32 -3.93 19.62 -12.32
CA MET A 32 -4.44 21.00 -12.30
C MET A 32 -4.46 21.52 -10.88
N THR A 33 -4.47 22.82 -10.71
CA THR A 33 -4.47 23.51 -9.41
C THR A 33 -5.73 24.34 -9.19
N SER A 34 -6.08 24.49 -7.93
CA SER A 34 -7.09 25.45 -7.44
C SER A 34 -6.53 26.22 -6.26
N VAL A 35 -6.72 27.53 -6.25
CA VAL A 35 -6.38 28.44 -5.14
C VAL A 35 -7.61 28.99 -4.44
N ASP A 36 -8.79 28.52 -4.79
CA ASP A 36 -10.08 28.98 -4.29
C ASP A 36 -10.94 27.85 -3.72
N ASN A 37 -10.30 26.85 -3.10
CA ASN A 37 -10.91 25.66 -2.50
C ASN A 37 -11.72 24.81 -3.50
N GLY A 38 -11.21 24.64 -4.72
CA GLY A 38 -11.80 23.77 -5.72
C GLY A 38 -12.94 24.38 -6.52
N LYS A 39 -13.19 25.69 -6.41
CA LYS A 39 -14.23 26.37 -7.19
C LYS A 39 -13.83 26.56 -8.64
N THR A 40 -12.57 26.91 -8.88
CA THR A 40 -11.98 27.01 -10.22
C THR A 40 -10.69 26.21 -10.29
N TRP A 41 -10.40 25.70 -11.47
CA TRP A 41 -9.23 24.87 -11.75
C TRP A 41 -8.46 25.41 -12.96
N GLY A 42 -7.12 25.43 -12.85
CA GLY A 42 -6.23 25.91 -13.89
C GLY A 42 -4.84 25.36 -13.72
N GLY A 43 -3.85 25.98 -14.38
CA GLY A 43 -2.45 25.63 -14.21
C GLY A 43 -2.12 24.18 -14.61
N TYR A 44 -2.72 23.70 -15.70
CA TYR A 44 -2.47 22.36 -16.24
C TYR A 44 -0.96 22.11 -16.41
N LYS A 45 -0.50 20.95 -15.94
CA LYS A 45 0.86 20.46 -16.11
C LYS A 45 0.87 18.96 -16.34
N THR A 46 1.79 18.50 -17.16
CA THR A 46 2.17 17.10 -17.26
C THR A 46 3.06 16.75 -16.07
N VAL A 47 2.65 15.77 -15.27
CA VAL A 47 3.41 15.27 -14.10
C VAL A 47 4.47 14.28 -14.56
N CYS A 48 4.06 13.26 -15.31
CA CYS A 48 4.97 12.27 -15.87
C CYS A 48 4.41 11.66 -17.15
N PHE A 49 5.32 11.14 -17.96
CA PHE A 49 5.01 10.51 -19.22
C PHE A 49 6.09 9.50 -19.61
N ARG A 50 5.67 8.38 -20.17
CA ARG A 50 6.52 7.39 -20.85
C ARG A 50 6.03 7.21 -22.27
N ALA A 51 6.85 7.61 -23.25
CA ALA A 51 6.52 7.46 -24.66
C ALA A 51 6.25 6.00 -25.04
N GLY A 52 5.21 5.77 -25.82
CA GLY A 52 4.76 4.45 -26.24
C GLY A 52 4.05 3.63 -25.14
N SER A 53 3.74 4.22 -24.01
CA SER A 53 3.15 3.51 -22.87
C SER A 53 2.05 4.32 -22.17
N ARG A 54 1.55 3.80 -21.07
CA ARG A 54 0.49 4.40 -20.26
C ARG A 54 0.98 4.52 -18.82
N ASP A 55 0.88 5.71 -18.26
CA ASP A 55 1.02 5.95 -16.81
C ASP A 55 -0.39 6.11 -16.22
N GLY A 56 -0.70 5.40 -15.15
CA GLY A 56 -2.06 5.33 -14.60
C GLY A 56 -2.15 5.54 -13.07
N MET A 57 -3.38 5.65 -12.58
CA MET A 57 -3.76 5.57 -11.17
C MET A 57 -2.94 6.45 -10.20
N PRO A 58 -2.80 7.77 -10.45
CA PRO A 58 -1.94 8.64 -9.66
C PRO A 58 -2.47 8.87 -8.25
N VAL A 59 -1.60 8.77 -7.24
CA VAL A 59 -1.87 9.23 -5.86
C VAL A 59 -0.67 10.02 -5.36
N SER A 60 -0.89 11.28 -5.03
CA SER A 60 0.15 12.22 -4.61
C SER A 60 0.09 12.56 -3.13
N LYS A 61 1.26 12.70 -2.51
CA LYS A 61 1.44 13.17 -1.13
C LYS A 61 2.63 14.11 -1.04
N VAL A 62 2.59 15.01 -0.06
CA VAL A 62 3.79 15.74 0.38
C VAL A 62 4.60 14.82 1.29
N VAL A 63 5.87 14.66 0.98
CA VAL A 63 6.83 13.83 1.72
C VAL A 63 8.10 14.65 1.92
N GLY A 64 8.30 15.17 3.12
CA GLY A 64 9.38 16.11 3.38
C GLY A 64 9.23 17.40 2.56
N ASP A 65 10.22 17.72 1.76
CA ASP A 65 10.25 18.88 0.84
C ASP A 65 9.89 18.52 -0.60
N GLU A 66 9.33 17.33 -0.83
CA GLU A 66 8.95 16.82 -2.14
C GLU A 66 7.44 16.56 -2.26
N ILE A 67 6.93 16.66 -3.48
CA ILE A 67 5.69 16.00 -3.88
C ILE A 67 6.08 14.66 -4.49
N VAL A 68 5.55 13.57 -3.92
CA VAL A 68 5.73 12.21 -4.44
C VAL A 68 4.39 11.72 -4.95
N CYS A 69 4.34 11.30 -6.21
CA CYS A 69 3.19 10.67 -6.83
C CYS A 69 3.52 9.19 -7.11
N VAL A 70 2.72 8.28 -6.58
CA VAL A 70 2.76 6.88 -6.99
C VAL A 70 1.85 6.68 -8.18
N ILE A 71 2.28 5.84 -9.12
CA ILE A 71 1.60 5.57 -10.39
C ILE A 71 1.67 4.07 -10.74
N GLU A 72 0.76 3.62 -11.60
CA GLU A 72 0.96 2.42 -12.41
C GLU A 72 1.84 2.78 -13.59
N ASP A 73 3.02 2.18 -13.70
CA ASP A 73 3.85 2.25 -14.90
C ASP A 73 3.56 1.03 -15.77
N CYS A 74 3.01 1.26 -16.96
CA CYS A 74 2.65 0.21 -17.90
C CYS A 74 3.75 -0.02 -18.98
N GLY A 75 4.95 0.50 -18.77
CA GLY A 75 6.09 0.33 -19.68
C GLY A 75 6.81 -1.02 -19.57
N PHE A 76 6.20 -2.02 -18.94
CA PHE A 76 6.73 -3.35 -18.67
C PHE A 76 5.77 -4.43 -19.22
N VAL A 77 6.14 -5.70 -19.04
CA VAL A 77 5.28 -6.85 -19.40
C VAL A 77 3.93 -6.78 -18.67
N THR A 78 3.97 -6.35 -17.40
CA THR A 78 2.79 -6.07 -16.57
C THR A 78 2.97 -4.75 -15.84
N PHE A 79 1.90 -4.22 -15.24
CA PHE A 79 1.96 -2.97 -14.49
C PHE A 79 2.82 -3.11 -13.24
N LYS A 80 3.55 -2.03 -12.94
CA LYS A 80 4.38 -1.94 -11.74
C LYS A 80 4.11 -0.62 -11.00
N PRO A 81 4.17 -0.61 -9.66
CA PRO A 81 4.08 0.61 -8.88
C PRO A 81 5.39 1.39 -8.98
N TYR A 82 5.34 2.60 -9.49
CA TYR A 82 6.46 3.54 -9.57
C TYR A 82 6.20 4.78 -8.75
N THR A 83 7.26 5.41 -8.27
CA THR A 83 7.22 6.77 -7.73
C THR A 83 7.78 7.73 -8.75
N VAL A 84 7.10 8.86 -8.94
CA VAL A 84 7.63 10.05 -9.60
C VAL A 84 7.62 11.20 -8.61
N ARG A 85 8.59 12.12 -8.68
CA ARG A 85 8.76 13.15 -7.67
C ARG A 85 9.24 14.47 -8.22
N THR A 86 8.92 15.53 -7.52
CA THR A 86 9.41 16.88 -7.73
C THR A 86 9.62 17.58 -6.38
N LYS A 87 10.50 18.58 -6.33
CA LYS A 87 10.57 19.46 -5.15
C LYS A 87 9.28 20.28 -5.02
N LEU A 88 8.86 20.60 -3.80
CA LEU A 88 7.74 21.52 -3.56
C LEU A 88 7.96 22.87 -4.24
N SER A 89 9.20 23.37 -4.26
CA SER A 89 9.59 24.61 -4.94
C SER A 89 9.37 24.55 -6.46
N ASP A 90 9.59 23.39 -7.05
CA ASP A 90 9.54 23.20 -8.49
C ASP A 90 8.14 22.86 -8.99
N ASN A 91 7.37 22.20 -8.15
CA ASN A 91 5.95 21.94 -8.36
C ASN A 91 5.62 21.52 -9.80
N TRP A 92 6.28 20.47 -10.27
CA TRP A 92 6.12 19.94 -11.64
C TRP A 92 6.40 20.98 -12.74
N SER A 93 7.44 21.80 -12.58
CA SER A 93 7.87 22.75 -13.62
C SER A 93 8.35 22.05 -14.90
N SER A 94 8.74 20.79 -14.80
CA SER A 94 9.07 19.91 -15.91
C SER A 94 8.49 18.52 -15.67
N PRO A 95 8.01 17.81 -16.71
CA PRO A 95 7.50 16.47 -16.57
C PRO A 95 8.61 15.46 -16.24
N VAL A 96 8.26 14.43 -15.47
CA VAL A 96 9.16 13.32 -15.17
C VAL A 96 9.04 12.26 -16.27
N LEU A 97 10.04 12.18 -17.13
CA LEU A 97 10.07 11.23 -18.25
C LEU A 97 10.57 9.84 -17.82
N ALA A 98 10.57 8.89 -18.76
CA ALA A 98 10.89 7.49 -18.51
C ALA A 98 12.29 7.25 -17.92
N ASP A 99 13.27 8.02 -18.33
CA ASP A 99 14.70 7.96 -17.97
C ASP A 99 15.09 8.95 -16.86
N SER A 100 14.12 9.67 -16.32
CA SER A 100 14.37 10.65 -15.27
C SER A 100 14.86 9.98 -13.98
N PRO A 101 15.88 10.53 -13.28
CA PRO A 101 16.29 10.07 -11.95
C PRO A 101 15.20 10.27 -10.89
N ASN A 102 14.18 11.06 -11.19
CA ASN A 102 13.01 11.28 -10.36
C ASN A 102 11.88 10.26 -10.61
N ARG A 103 12.13 9.23 -11.40
CA ARG A 103 11.22 8.10 -11.64
C ARG A 103 11.91 6.81 -11.21
N ALA A 104 11.30 6.05 -10.33
CA ALA A 104 11.88 4.82 -9.82
C ALA A 104 10.80 3.78 -9.46
N MET A 105 11.15 2.49 -9.59
CA MET A 105 10.36 1.41 -9.00
C MET A 105 10.15 1.72 -7.52
N ALA A 106 8.90 1.61 -7.04
CA ALA A 106 8.59 1.90 -5.65
C ALA A 106 9.14 0.82 -4.71
N LEU A 107 9.08 -0.45 -5.12
CA LEU A 107 9.52 -1.58 -4.30
C LEU A 107 11.04 -1.65 -4.21
N GLY A 108 11.54 -1.89 -3.01
CA GLY A 108 12.97 -2.09 -2.74
C GLY A 108 13.45 -3.53 -2.94
N GLU A 109 12.55 -4.46 -3.17
CA GLU A 109 12.83 -5.87 -3.44
C GLU A 109 12.62 -6.18 -4.92
N PRO A 110 13.43 -7.05 -5.54
CA PRO A 110 13.20 -7.50 -6.90
C PRO A 110 11.81 -8.13 -7.07
N VAL A 111 11.18 -7.84 -8.20
CA VAL A 111 9.89 -8.40 -8.58
C VAL A 111 9.99 -8.93 -10.00
N GLU A 112 9.47 -10.13 -10.24
CA GLU A 112 9.42 -10.74 -11.56
C GLU A 112 8.55 -9.90 -12.52
N ASP A 113 8.98 -9.80 -13.77
CA ASP A 113 8.34 -8.95 -14.77
C ASP A 113 6.90 -9.36 -15.07
N TRP A 114 6.59 -10.65 -14.98
CA TRP A 114 5.26 -11.20 -15.24
C TRP A 114 4.25 -10.97 -14.10
N ILE A 115 4.69 -10.64 -12.89
CA ILE A 115 3.79 -10.33 -11.76
C ILE A 115 3.11 -8.99 -12.00
N TYR A 116 1.78 -8.99 -12.03
CA TYR A 116 0.98 -7.77 -12.10
C TYR A 116 0.92 -7.06 -10.75
N MET A 117 1.13 -5.76 -10.74
CA MET A 117 1.07 -4.92 -9.55
C MET A 117 0.47 -3.56 -9.89
N GLY A 118 -0.82 -3.40 -9.66
CA GLY A 118 -1.56 -2.20 -10.08
C GLY A 118 -2.25 -1.45 -8.95
N ALA A 119 -2.95 -0.39 -9.31
CA ALA A 119 -3.73 0.48 -8.42
C ALA A 119 -2.96 0.91 -7.15
N PRO A 120 -1.78 1.53 -7.26
CA PRO A 120 -0.99 1.92 -6.10
C PRO A 120 -1.64 3.05 -5.32
N TYR A 121 -1.49 3.04 -4.00
CA TYR A 121 -1.92 4.12 -3.12
C TYR A 121 -0.85 4.44 -2.09
N LEU A 122 -0.56 5.73 -1.89
CA LEU A 122 0.47 6.23 -0.99
C LEU A 122 -0.14 6.79 0.30
N GLY A 123 0.31 6.29 1.45
CA GLY A 123 0.06 6.84 2.77
C GLY A 123 1.34 7.42 3.38
N VAL A 124 1.19 8.43 4.25
CA VAL A 124 2.30 8.99 5.04
C VAL A 124 1.91 8.96 6.51
N LEU A 125 2.70 8.28 7.32
CA LEU A 125 2.49 8.19 8.77
C LEU A 125 2.91 9.49 9.47
N PRO A 126 2.31 9.85 10.60
CA PRO A 126 2.75 11.01 11.40
C PRO A 126 4.21 10.94 11.85
N THR A 127 4.78 9.74 11.93
CA THR A 127 6.18 9.45 12.25
C THR A 127 7.12 9.62 11.05
N GLY A 128 6.55 9.84 9.87
CA GLY A 128 7.25 10.14 8.62
C GLY A 128 7.48 8.93 7.71
N GLU A 129 7.34 7.69 8.18
CA GLU A 129 7.40 6.52 7.31
C GLU A 129 6.24 6.56 6.32
N THR A 130 6.43 5.92 5.18
CA THR A 130 5.45 5.87 4.12
C THR A 130 4.89 4.46 3.92
N LEU A 131 3.69 4.39 3.39
CA LEU A 131 2.99 3.14 3.10
C LEU A 131 2.62 3.12 1.63
N LEU A 132 2.84 2.01 0.99
CA LEU A 132 2.37 1.74 -0.37
C LEU A 132 1.42 0.55 -0.32
N SER A 133 0.17 0.74 -0.74
CA SER A 133 -0.69 -0.40 -1.07
C SER A 133 -0.83 -0.54 -2.57
N TYR A 134 -1.01 -1.76 -3.03
CA TYR A 134 -1.25 -2.10 -4.43
C TYR A 134 -1.96 -3.45 -4.51
N GLN A 135 -2.60 -3.70 -5.64
CA GLN A 135 -3.13 -5.03 -5.95
C GLN A 135 -2.08 -5.84 -6.70
N VAL A 136 -2.01 -7.14 -6.43
CA VAL A 136 -1.00 -8.05 -6.95
C VAL A 136 -1.59 -9.43 -7.21
N ASP A 137 -1.19 -10.07 -8.29
CA ASP A 137 -1.58 -11.44 -8.65
C ASP A 137 -0.52 -12.51 -8.32
N ASP A 138 0.56 -12.11 -7.66
CA ASP A 138 1.67 -12.97 -7.26
C ASP A 138 1.19 -14.28 -6.62
N ILE A 139 1.76 -15.42 -7.05
CA ILE A 139 1.45 -16.80 -6.63
C ILE A 139 -0.02 -17.25 -6.85
N ARG A 140 -0.85 -16.44 -7.48
CA ARG A 140 -2.29 -16.72 -7.64
C ARG A 140 -2.70 -16.90 -9.09
N HIS A 141 -1.80 -16.64 -10.01
CA HIS A 141 -1.99 -16.78 -11.44
C HIS A 141 -1.03 -17.85 -12.00
N ASP A 142 -1.49 -18.62 -12.98
CA ASP A 142 -0.79 -19.73 -13.59
C ASP A 142 -0.06 -19.34 -14.89
N ASP A 143 0.69 -18.23 -14.88
CA ASP A 143 1.53 -17.72 -15.98
C ASP A 143 0.77 -17.31 -17.26
N GLN A 144 -0.54 -17.32 -17.27
CA GLN A 144 -1.31 -16.94 -18.43
C GLN A 144 -1.54 -15.43 -18.49
N LEU A 145 -1.19 -14.82 -19.62
CA LEU A 145 -1.52 -13.42 -19.91
C LEU A 145 -3.05 -13.32 -20.15
N GLY A 146 -3.78 -12.87 -19.14
CA GLY A 146 -5.23 -12.71 -19.18
C GLY A 146 -5.71 -11.63 -18.24
N ASP A 147 -6.98 -11.64 -17.90
CA ASP A 147 -7.53 -10.74 -16.89
C ASP A 147 -6.91 -11.04 -15.51
N ARG A 148 -6.15 -10.09 -14.99
CA ARG A 148 -5.41 -10.21 -13.72
C ARG A 148 -6.27 -9.91 -12.49
N LEU A 149 -7.36 -9.17 -12.66
CA LEU A 149 -8.20 -8.72 -11.56
C LEU A 149 -8.78 -9.86 -10.72
N PRO A 150 -9.32 -10.95 -11.32
CA PRO A 150 -9.89 -12.07 -10.54
C PRO A 150 -8.88 -12.82 -9.66
N TYR A 151 -7.59 -12.65 -9.95
CA TYR A 151 -6.50 -13.30 -9.20
C TYR A 151 -5.80 -12.35 -8.23
N SER A 152 -6.13 -11.07 -8.27
CA SER A 152 -5.45 -10.05 -7.48
C SER A 152 -5.85 -10.10 -6.01
N THR A 153 -4.88 -9.79 -5.15
CA THR A 153 -5.08 -9.48 -3.73
C THR A 153 -4.41 -8.16 -3.39
N MET A 154 -4.72 -7.61 -2.23
CA MET A 154 -4.06 -6.41 -1.74
C MET A 154 -2.76 -6.76 -1.01
N GLU A 155 -1.70 -6.03 -1.31
CA GLU A 155 -0.49 -5.94 -0.48
C GLU A 155 -0.29 -4.52 0.06
N VAL A 156 0.37 -4.44 1.20
CA VAL A 156 0.86 -3.19 1.82
C VAL A 156 2.34 -3.35 2.13
N ALA A 157 3.14 -2.40 1.71
CA ALA A 157 4.58 -2.33 1.98
C ALA A 157 4.92 -1.05 2.75
N ILE A 158 5.98 -1.08 3.54
CA ILE A 158 6.50 0.08 4.28
C ILE A 158 7.71 0.64 3.54
N GLY A 159 7.69 1.94 3.31
CA GLY A 159 8.81 2.71 2.76
C GLY A 159 9.47 3.60 3.82
N ASP A 160 10.62 4.11 3.46
CA ASP A 160 11.34 5.08 4.28
C ASP A 160 10.63 6.46 4.32
N LYS A 161 11.23 7.40 5.05
CA LYS A 161 10.72 8.78 5.20
C LYS A 161 10.78 9.61 3.92
N ASN A 162 11.39 9.08 2.87
CA ASN A 162 11.49 9.71 1.56
C ASN A 162 10.58 9.03 0.52
N ALA A 163 9.67 8.15 0.93
CA ALA A 163 8.85 7.32 0.06
C ALA A 163 9.69 6.54 -0.95
N ARG A 164 10.67 5.80 -0.45
CA ARG A 164 11.56 4.94 -1.22
C ARG A 164 11.66 3.56 -0.56
N ASN A 165 12.14 2.58 -1.32
CA ASN A 165 12.49 1.25 -0.81
C ASN A 165 11.33 0.59 -0.04
N PHE A 166 10.14 0.58 -0.63
CA PHE A 166 9.01 -0.10 -0.02
C PHE A 166 9.28 -1.61 0.07
N VAL A 167 9.32 -2.11 1.30
CA VAL A 167 9.68 -3.49 1.64
C VAL A 167 8.69 -4.08 2.65
N ARG A 168 8.93 -5.30 3.13
CA ARG A 168 8.11 -5.97 4.15
C ARG A 168 6.63 -6.07 3.73
N ARG A 169 6.41 -6.58 2.53
CA ARG A 169 5.10 -6.76 1.93
C ARG A 169 4.19 -7.63 2.82
N THR A 170 2.99 -7.14 3.12
CA THR A 170 1.99 -7.81 3.96
C THR A 170 0.66 -7.86 3.23
N ARG A 171 -0.03 -9.00 3.31
CA ARG A 171 -1.39 -9.19 2.78
C ARG A 171 -2.42 -9.03 3.89
N PRO A 172 -3.10 -7.87 3.99
CA PRO A 172 -4.06 -7.63 5.07
C PRO A 172 -5.31 -8.50 4.98
N PHE A 173 -5.70 -8.93 3.76
CA PHE A 173 -6.89 -9.75 3.55
C PHE A 173 -6.50 -11.19 3.23
N PRO A 174 -7.05 -12.20 3.96
CA PRO A 174 -6.82 -13.62 3.67
C PRO A 174 -7.72 -14.10 2.51
N VAL A 175 -7.47 -13.58 1.31
CA VAL A 175 -8.30 -13.84 0.13
C VAL A 175 -8.03 -15.25 -0.40
N PRO A 176 -9.00 -16.18 -0.40
CA PRO A 176 -8.81 -17.53 -0.89
C PRO A 176 -8.69 -17.59 -2.43
N ALA A 177 -8.25 -18.73 -2.94
CA ALA A 177 -8.23 -18.99 -4.39
C ALA A 177 -9.61 -18.78 -5.02
N GLY A 178 -9.66 -18.21 -6.22
CA GLY A 178 -10.90 -17.88 -6.93
C GLY A 178 -11.68 -16.68 -6.39
N LYS A 179 -11.10 -15.96 -5.44
CA LYS A 179 -11.60 -14.68 -4.93
C LYS A 179 -10.53 -13.60 -5.12
N HIS A 180 -10.93 -12.34 -5.01
CA HIS A 180 -10.02 -11.20 -5.19
C HIS A 180 -10.20 -10.12 -4.12
N ALA A 181 -9.19 -9.25 -4.00
CA ALA A 181 -9.25 -7.97 -3.32
C ALA A 181 -8.52 -6.93 -4.17
N VAL A 182 -9.26 -5.98 -4.72
CA VAL A 182 -8.82 -5.02 -5.73
C VAL A 182 -9.11 -3.59 -5.32
N TRP A 183 -8.58 -2.62 -6.06
CA TRP A 183 -8.72 -1.19 -5.80
C TRP A 183 -8.30 -0.81 -4.37
N PRO A 184 -7.08 -1.19 -3.98
CA PRO A 184 -6.61 -1.03 -2.62
C PRO A 184 -6.33 0.43 -2.27
N SER A 185 -6.52 0.75 -1.00
CA SER A 185 -6.06 2.02 -0.43
C SER A 185 -5.69 1.82 1.04
N VAL A 186 -4.88 2.74 1.58
CA VAL A 186 -4.54 2.78 3.00
C VAL A 186 -4.96 4.11 3.59
N ALA A 187 -5.64 4.05 4.72
CA ALA A 187 -5.93 5.21 5.54
C ALA A 187 -5.06 5.16 6.81
N VAL A 188 -4.39 6.25 7.07
CA VAL A 188 -3.61 6.43 8.30
C VAL A 188 -4.55 6.81 9.42
N TRP A 189 -4.65 5.98 10.45
CA TRP A 189 -5.52 6.21 11.60
C TRP A 189 -4.79 7.00 12.68
N ASP A 190 -3.57 6.57 13.01
CA ASP A 190 -2.64 7.24 13.93
C ASP A 190 -1.18 6.85 13.58
N ALA A 191 -0.23 7.20 14.44
CA ALA A 191 1.18 6.92 14.23
C ALA A 191 1.52 5.42 14.12
N ASN A 192 0.68 4.54 14.65
CA ASN A 192 0.92 3.10 14.73
C ASN A 192 -0.17 2.26 14.08
N THR A 193 -1.28 2.87 13.68
CA THR A 193 -2.46 2.17 13.19
C THR A 193 -2.83 2.64 11.80
N ILE A 194 -3.09 1.70 10.92
CA ILE A 194 -3.59 1.93 9.57
C ILE A 194 -4.89 1.15 9.35
N ALA A 195 -5.69 1.60 8.40
CA ALA A 195 -6.76 0.81 7.83
C ALA A 195 -6.42 0.48 6.38
N ALA A 196 -6.36 -0.80 6.05
CA ALA A 196 -6.28 -1.29 4.69
C ALA A 196 -7.71 -1.43 4.15
N LEU A 197 -7.97 -0.90 2.96
CA LEU A 197 -9.28 -0.94 2.31
C LEU A 197 -9.12 -1.59 0.92
N ALA A 198 -10.07 -2.44 0.56
CA ALA A 198 -10.16 -3.01 -0.79
C ALA A 198 -11.59 -3.38 -1.13
N THR A 199 -11.91 -3.42 -2.42
CA THR A 199 -13.13 -4.09 -2.90
C THR A 199 -12.84 -5.57 -3.03
N SER A 200 -13.68 -6.42 -2.46
CA SER A 200 -13.45 -7.86 -2.45
C SER A 200 -14.75 -8.67 -2.47
N ASN A 201 -14.67 -9.89 -2.98
CA ASN A 201 -15.74 -10.87 -2.97
C ASN A 201 -15.44 -12.09 -2.07
N TYR A 202 -14.43 -12.00 -1.18
CA TYR A 202 -13.95 -13.17 -0.44
C TYR A 202 -14.91 -13.68 0.65
N GLN A 203 -15.82 -12.84 1.12
CA GLN A 203 -16.80 -13.18 2.14
C GLN A 203 -18.24 -13.30 1.57
N GLY A 204 -18.49 -14.07 0.54
CA GLY A 204 -19.86 -14.32 0.11
C GLY A 204 -20.17 -14.16 -1.37
N GLY A 205 -19.20 -13.86 -2.20
CA GLY A 205 -19.36 -13.88 -3.65
C GLY A 205 -19.86 -12.58 -4.29
N THR A 206 -20.44 -11.67 -3.55
CA THR A 206 -20.77 -10.31 -4.01
C THR A 206 -19.64 -9.36 -3.67
N GLU A 207 -19.25 -8.49 -4.59
CA GLU A 207 -18.27 -7.47 -4.35
C GLU A 207 -18.77 -6.44 -3.33
N ALA A 208 -17.94 -6.14 -2.34
CA ALA A 208 -18.20 -5.15 -1.32
C ALA A 208 -16.89 -4.49 -0.87
N PRO A 209 -16.93 -3.26 -0.34
CA PRO A 209 -15.78 -2.68 0.31
C PRO A 209 -15.52 -3.37 1.65
N PHE A 210 -14.27 -3.76 1.85
CA PHE A 210 -13.77 -4.33 3.11
C PHE A 210 -12.68 -3.44 3.67
N PHE A 211 -12.57 -3.38 4.98
CA PHE A 211 -11.42 -2.79 5.63
C PHE A 211 -10.87 -3.69 6.73
N MET A 212 -9.57 -3.61 6.95
CA MET A 212 -8.88 -4.27 8.04
C MET A 212 -7.96 -3.28 8.74
N LYS A 213 -8.08 -3.20 10.05
CA LYS A 213 -7.17 -2.42 10.89
C LYS A 213 -5.88 -3.21 11.12
N GLY A 214 -4.74 -2.59 10.88
CA GLY A 214 -3.42 -3.15 11.12
C GLY A 214 -2.55 -2.22 11.96
N HIS A 215 -1.53 -2.78 12.58
CA HIS A 215 -0.53 -2.01 13.32
C HIS A 215 0.79 -2.01 12.57
N VAL A 216 1.42 -0.83 12.53
CA VAL A 216 2.76 -0.69 11.99
C VAL A 216 3.75 -1.20 13.02
N MET A 217 4.39 -2.33 12.69
CA MET A 217 5.45 -2.90 13.52
C MET A 217 6.77 -2.23 13.17
N ARG A 218 7.39 -1.59 14.14
CA ARG A 218 8.76 -1.10 14.06
C ARG A 218 9.69 -2.05 14.76
N ASP A 219 10.99 -1.93 14.54
CA ASP A 219 11.97 -2.67 15.34
C ASP A 219 11.80 -2.25 16.79
N LEU A 220 11.20 -3.14 17.56
CA LEU A 220 10.95 -2.93 18.98
C LEU A 220 12.26 -3.19 19.74
N GLU A 221 12.91 -2.14 20.19
CA GLU A 221 13.70 -2.26 21.41
C GLU A 221 12.70 -2.36 22.56
N VAL A 222 12.40 -3.57 22.99
CA VAL A 222 11.48 -3.81 24.10
C VAL A 222 12.34 -4.16 25.30
N ASN A 223 12.25 -3.36 26.36
CA ASN A 223 12.76 -3.74 27.65
C ASN A 223 11.93 -4.91 28.19
N SER A 224 12.53 -5.77 28.99
CA SER A 224 11.85 -6.95 29.57
C SER A 224 10.56 -6.60 30.35
N SER A 225 10.40 -5.36 30.81
CA SER A 225 9.18 -4.82 31.43
C SER A 225 8.04 -4.59 30.43
N ASP A 226 8.31 -4.50 29.14
CA ASP A 226 7.30 -4.16 28.10
C ASP A 226 6.63 -5.42 27.50
N ILE A 227 7.07 -6.61 27.89
CA ILE A 227 6.53 -7.90 27.43
C ILE A 227 5.04 -8.05 27.79
N VAL A 228 4.55 -7.29 28.75
CA VAL A 228 3.14 -7.31 29.18
C VAL A 228 2.16 -6.60 28.23
N ASN A 229 2.64 -5.82 27.25
CA ASN A 229 1.77 -4.98 26.43
C ASN A 229 1.12 -5.66 25.21
N TYR A 230 1.42 -6.92 24.94
CA TYR A 230 0.80 -7.74 23.89
C TYR A 230 0.32 -6.94 22.66
N PRO A 231 1.20 -6.27 21.93
CA PRO A 231 0.82 -5.34 20.86
C PRO A 231 0.22 -6.04 19.64
N ILE A 232 0.44 -7.33 19.48
CA ILE A 232 -0.06 -8.11 18.35
C ILE A 232 -1.33 -8.84 18.79
N PHE A 233 -2.41 -8.59 18.06
CA PHE A 233 -3.70 -9.26 18.25
C PHE A 233 -4.03 -10.07 16.99
N ILE A 234 -4.28 -11.36 17.19
CA ILE A 234 -4.70 -12.28 16.11
C ILE A 234 -5.99 -12.96 16.58
N GLY A 235 -7.03 -12.91 15.76
CA GLY A 235 -8.29 -13.59 16.04
C GLY A 235 -9.48 -12.66 16.17
N HIS A 236 -10.58 -13.19 16.71
CA HIS A 236 -11.85 -12.49 16.84
C HIS A 236 -12.19 -12.27 18.33
N THR A 237 -12.57 -11.04 18.68
CA THR A 237 -13.00 -10.73 20.05
C THR A 237 -14.29 -11.48 20.37
N GLY A 238 -14.23 -12.39 21.33
CA GLY A 238 -15.40 -13.13 21.83
C GLY A 238 -15.43 -14.62 21.48
N ILE A 239 -14.64 -15.07 20.49
CA ILE A 239 -14.59 -16.50 20.13
C ILE A 239 -13.22 -17.07 20.51
N CYS A 240 -12.19 -16.76 19.74
CA CYS A 240 -10.82 -17.16 20.04
C CYS A 240 -9.89 -16.00 19.66
N ASN A 241 -8.97 -15.64 20.53
CA ASN A 241 -7.97 -14.65 20.19
C ASN A 241 -6.62 -14.97 20.83
N LEU A 242 -5.59 -14.54 20.13
CA LEU A 242 -4.20 -14.64 20.54
C LEU A 242 -3.64 -13.22 20.65
N ARG A 243 -3.00 -12.94 21.77
CA ARG A 243 -2.18 -11.73 21.92
C ARG A 243 -0.73 -12.16 22.08
N LEU A 244 0.14 -11.61 21.23
CA LEU A 244 1.56 -11.85 21.28
C LEU A 244 2.28 -10.62 21.81
N GLY A 245 3.14 -10.82 22.78
CA GLY A 245 4.16 -9.88 23.22
C GLY A 245 5.51 -10.37 22.71
N VAL A 246 6.28 -9.48 22.11
CA VAL A 246 7.64 -9.75 21.65
C VAL A 246 8.59 -8.77 22.30
N GLY A 247 9.63 -9.26 22.92
CA GLY A 247 10.68 -8.47 23.53
C GLY A 247 12.05 -9.03 23.24
N LYS A 248 13.08 -8.20 23.27
CA LYS A 248 14.47 -8.64 23.17
C LYS A 248 15.34 -7.92 24.17
N ASP A 249 16.38 -8.58 24.64
CA ASP A 249 17.56 -7.97 25.26
C ASP A 249 18.78 -8.18 24.34
N ALA A 250 19.98 -7.94 24.84
CA ALA A 250 21.21 -8.09 24.07
C ALA A 250 21.44 -9.54 23.58
N ASP A 251 20.94 -10.53 24.31
CA ASP A 251 21.27 -11.95 24.13
C ASP A 251 20.05 -12.80 23.76
N ASN A 252 18.81 -12.33 24.01
CA ASN A 252 17.62 -13.17 23.93
C ASN A 252 16.47 -12.47 23.21
N LEU A 253 15.67 -13.26 22.49
CA LEU A 253 14.36 -12.91 21.98
C LEU A 253 13.29 -13.55 22.88
N TYR A 254 12.43 -12.74 23.45
CA TYR A 254 11.32 -13.18 24.28
C TYR A 254 10.02 -13.12 23.48
N ILE A 255 9.29 -14.22 23.46
CA ILE A 255 7.96 -14.28 22.85
C ILE A 255 6.99 -14.71 23.94
N THR A 256 6.02 -13.89 24.24
CA THR A 256 4.93 -14.24 25.16
C THR A 256 3.63 -14.30 24.40
N CYS A 257 2.76 -15.22 24.84
CA CYS A 257 1.51 -15.50 24.17
C CYS A 257 0.39 -15.54 25.22
N LYS A 258 -0.66 -14.74 24.98
CA LYS A 258 -1.90 -14.82 25.77
C LYS A 258 -3.02 -15.28 24.85
N VAL A 259 -3.49 -16.50 25.07
CA VAL A 259 -4.65 -17.06 24.35
C VAL A 259 -5.90 -16.84 25.19
N LYS A 260 -6.95 -16.32 24.56
CA LYS A 260 -8.30 -16.36 25.11
C LYS A 260 -9.13 -17.23 24.17
N ASP A 261 -9.53 -18.39 24.65
CA ASP A 261 -10.40 -19.30 23.94
C ASP A 261 -11.74 -19.39 24.73
N GLY A 262 -12.85 -19.38 24.00
CA GLY A 262 -14.18 -19.54 24.60
C GLY A 262 -14.47 -20.97 25.05
N GLU A 263 -13.76 -21.95 24.47
CA GLU A 263 -13.85 -23.35 24.84
C GLU A 263 -12.45 -23.97 24.91
N LEU A 264 -12.02 -24.34 26.10
CA LEU A 264 -10.84 -25.18 26.30
C LEU A 264 -11.12 -26.59 25.77
N TYR A 265 -10.66 -26.91 24.61
CA TYR A 265 -10.62 -28.30 24.12
C TYR A 265 -9.49 -29.04 24.86
N SER A 266 -9.83 -29.69 25.95
CA SER A 266 -8.96 -30.66 26.60
C SER A 266 -9.26 -32.05 26.05
N GLY A 267 -8.52 -32.50 25.05
CA GLY A 267 -8.60 -33.92 24.74
C GLY A 267 -8.72 -34.24 23.26
N GLY A 268 -7.64 -34.46 22.68
CA GLY A 268 -7.45 -35.33 21.56
C GLY A 268 -6.17 -36.09 21.79
N GLN A 269 -6.18 -37.35 21.57
CA GLN A 269 -4.98 -38.15 21.44
C GLN A 269 -4.22 -37.66 20.19
N GLY A 270 -3.50 -36.60 20.33
CA GLY A 270 -2.60 -36.06 19.34
C GLY A 270 -1.39 -35.51 20.08
N THR A 271 -0.25 -35.55 19.45
CA THR A 271 1.03 -35.10 19.96
C THR A 271 1.12 -33.57 20.19
N GLN A 272 0.01 -32.87 20.16
CA GLN A 272 -0.09 -31.51 20.69
C GLN A 272 -0.54 -31.63 22.16
N LYS A 273 0.43 -31.72 23.02
CA LYS A 273 0.25 -31.42 24.41
C LYS A 273 -0.28 -29.99 24.53
N GLY A 274 -1.37 -29.87 25.24
CA GLY A 274 -2.17 -28.69 25.38
C GLY A 274 -1.41 -27.41 25.52
N SER A 275 -2.08 -26.35 25.14
CA SER A 275 -1.70 -24.96 25.36
C SER A 275 -1.20 -24.79 26.81
N GLY A 276 0.06 -25.08 26.97
CA GLY A 276 0.77 -24.82 28.20
C GLY A 276 1.15 -23.38 28.25
N VAL A 277 0.64 -22.70 29.25
CA VAL A 277 1.12 -21.50 29.95
C VAL A 277 1.43 -20.27 29.13
#